data_c369c08b3ee18f65294d89f9c0363e7b
#
_entry.id   c369c08b3ee18f65294d89f9c0363e7b
#
_cell.length_a   1.000
_cell.length_b   1.000
_cell.length_c   1.000
_cell.angle_alpha   90.00
_cell.angle_beta   90.00
_cell.angle_gamma   90.00
#
_symmetry.space_group_name_H-M   'P 1'
#
loop_
_entity.id
_entity.type
_entity.pdbx_description
1 polymer ?
#
loop_
_entity_poly.entity_id
_entity_poly.type
_entity_poly.pdbx_seq_one_letter_code
_entity_poly.pdbx_strand_id
1 'polypeptide(L)'
;DSEASKKRIKELEEGIKKIANDIYTILDNIPIYIYSTQETIFPHQQEVIEEILKHASDILPIFFKKISPYSNADLKFGYYNQFVNISGTKFISGYRKGSASHPNEEGTPIKEIKPDEEHDKPGTIFIDFSSREYYKTIKQDNIDEYIENEADIYDIYYINNDKTITIARGNNELRKEYQQNKHKIGSFVYHTFIHELGHSLGLFHIWEYILNEKHKVLDSIKYSVMSYKCPDIKDADFGGLYPMTFMLVDILLLQYLYGENMTTRLENNTYGFNSNTGRAAYSLNNIEDKLVSCIWDSGGIDTLDFSLYTVNQVINLNEGCFSDIGGLRSNISIAYKTIIENAIGGKGDDTLIGNPFDNNLIGGDGNDLFYGGAGNDLFYGGSGNDVIYGELGNDVLYGDDGDDMLIDYYGANMLDGGKGNDRICVASMDRGLPGRNIIQGGEGDDEIYLGTGTHNVTGGQGNDTFNFFCYEGIESNSSIWDFEKNKDKITLITRDYRKIDISKMKKVDKLSGDK
;
A
#
# COMPACT_ATOMS: atom_id res chain seq x y z
N ASP A 1 17.03 -7.40 -6.31
CA ASP A 1 18.02 -6.48 -6.99
C ASP A 1 17.62 -5.03 -6.77
N SER A 2 18.05 -4.46 -5.63
CA SER A 2 17.68 -3.10 -5.20
C SER A 2 18.08 -2.00 -6.20
N GLU A 3 19.20 -2.15 -6.89
CA GLU A 3 19.64 -1.18 -7.91
C GLU A 3 18.82 -1.22 -9.20
N ALA A 4 18.37 -2.38 -9.63
CA ALA A 4 17.51 -2.50 -10.79
C ALA A 4 16.12 -1.89 -10.52
N SER A 5 15.61 -2.07 -9.31
CA SER A 5 14.35 -1.44 -8.86
C SER A 5 14.47 0.08 -8.75
N LYS A 6 15.52 0.59 -8.10
CA LYS A 6 15.80 2.03 -8.00
C LYS A 6 15.99 2.69 -9.39
N LYS A 7 16.68 2.01 -10.30
CA LYS A 7 16.84 2.50 -11.68
C LYS A 7 15.50 2.52 -12.42
N ARG A 8 14.66 1.52 -12.22
CA ARG A 8 13.33 1.41 -12.85
C ARG A 8 12.38 2.48 -12.31
N ILE A 9 12.41 2.76 -11.01
CA ILE A 9 11.66 3.83 -10.36
C ILE A 9 12.09 5.19 -10.93
N LYS A 10 13.39 5.47 -11.02
CA LYS A 10 13.91 6.73 -11.57
C LYS A 10 13.55 6.93 -13.06
N GLU A 11 13.59 5.87 -13.86
CA GLU A 11 13.14 5.92 -15.27
C GLU A 11 11.63 6.17 -15.38
N LEU A 12 10.83 5.68 -14.43
CA LEU A 12 9.39 5.95 -14.32
C LEU A 12 9.12 7.39 -13.92
N GLU A 13 9.81 7.91 -12.91
CA GLU A 13 9.72 9.31 -12.50
C GLU A 13 10.07 10.27 -13.64
N GLU A 14 11.13 9.99 -14.40
CA GLU A 14 11.53 10.81 -15.56
C GLU A 14 10.48 10.75 -16.68
N GLY A 15 9.87 9.59 -16.91
CA GLY A 15 8.78 9.42 -17.88
C GLY A 15 7.52 10.21 -17.48
N ILE A 16 7.13 10.10 -16.21
CA ILE A 16 5.97 10.81 -15.66
C ILE A 16 6.20 12.33 -15.62
N LYS A 17 7.38 12.81 -15.21
CA LYS A 17 7.74 14.23 -15.25
C LYS A 17 7.66 14.82 -16.65
N LYS A 18 8.02 14.06 -17.68
CA LYS A 18 7.90 14.49 -19.07
C LYS A 18 6.44 14.62 -19.52
N ILE A 19 5.60 13.65 -19.16
CA ILE A 19 4.17 13.66 -19.44
C ILE A 19 3.49 14.84 -18.74
N ALA A 20 3.82 15.05 -17.47
CA ALA A 20 3.28 16.14 -16.67
C ALA A 20 3.68 17.53 -17.21
N ASN A 21 4.87 17.70 -17.79
CA ASN A 21 5.27 18.94 -18.45
C ASN A 21 4.39 19.28 -19.67
N ASP A 22 3.92 18.27 -20.40
CA ASP A 22 3.05 18.48 -21.55
C ASP A 22 1.62 18.89 -21.11
N ILE A 23 1.19 18.47 -19.91
CA ILE A 23 -0.10 18.84 -19.29
C ILE A 23 -0.01 20.22 -18.61
N TYR A 24 1.14 20.59 -18.05
CA TYR A 24 1.34 21.84 -17.27
C TYR A 24 1.08 23.13 -18.06
N THR A 25 1.19 23.08 -19.37
CA THR A 25 0.84 24.21 -20.24
C THR A 25 -0.67 24.54 -20.26
N ILE A 26 -1.50 23.71 -19.64
CA ILE A 26 -2.97 23.79 -19.74
C ILE A 26 -3.64 24.38 -18.50
N LEU A 27 -2.99 24.33 -17.31
CA LEU A 27 -3.65 24.60 -16.04
C LEU A 27 -2.93 25.66 -15.17
N ASP A 28 -3.12 26.95 -15.50
CA ASP A 28 -2.71 28.04 -14.62
C ASP A 28 -3.79 28.33 -13.57
N ASN A 29 -3.48 28.01 -12.28
CA ASN A 29 -4.14 28.46 -11.04
C ASN A 29 -5.62 28.13 -10.80
N ILE A 30 -5.93 26.94 -10.26
CA ILE A 30 -7.25 26.71 -9.65
C ILE A 30 -7.09 26.17 -8.21
N PRO A 31 -7.25 27.00 -7.16
CA PRO A 31 -7.12 26.53 -5.78
C PRO A 31 -8.42 26.08 -5.11
N ILE A 32 -9.60 26.38 -5.67
CA ILE A 32 -10.89 26.05 -5.03
C ILE A 32 -11.87 25.50 -6.05
N TYR A 33 -12.31 24.25 -5.84
CA TYR A 33 -13.40 23.66 -6.60
C TYR A 33 -14.73 23.80 -5.84
N ILE A 34 -15.76 24.26 -6.53
CA ILE A 34 -17.13 24.34 -6.02
C ILE A 34 -17.90 23.14 -6.57
N TYR A 35 -18.52 22.35 -5.71
CA TYR A 35 -19.30 21.21 -6.14
C TYR A 35 -20.76 21.30 -5.71
N SER A 36 -21.65 20.65 -6.44
CA SER A 36 -23.05 20.49 -6.10
C SER A 36 -23.50 19.06 -6.39
N THR A 37 -24.51 18.62 -5.64
CA THR A 37 -25.17 17.33 -5.85
C THR A 37 -26.61 17.60 -6.30
N GLN A 38 -27.09 16.83 -7.29
CA GLN A 38 -28.50 16.90 -7.68
C GLN A 38 -29.39 16.31 -6.59
N GLU A 39 -30.65 16.76 -6.53
CA GLU A 39 -31.64 16.26 -5.55
C GLU A 39 -31.90 14.76 -5.62
N THR A 40 -31.60 14.12 -6.75
CA THR A 40 -31.74 12.68 -6.96
C THR A 40 -30.63 11.85 -6.32
N ILE A 41 -29.58 12.46 -5.79
CA ILE A 41 -28.51 11.74 -5.08
C ILE A 41 -28.94 11.41 -3.67
N PHE A 42 -28.95 10.12 -3.34
CA PHE A 42 -29.30 9.65 -2.01
C PHE A 42 -28.23 10.03 -0.95
N PRO A 43 -28.61 10.20 0.33
CA PRO A 43 -27.67 10.60 1.39
C PRO A 43 -26.38 9.76 1.44
N HIS A 44 -26.48 8.43 1.34
CA HIS A 44 -25.32 7.54 1.38
C HIS A 44 -24.38 7.70 0.19
N GLN A 45 -24.87 8.15 -0.95
CA GLN A 45 -24.05 8.45 -2.13
C GLN A 45 -23.33 9.79 -1.95
N GLN A 46 -23.99 10.73 -1.30
CA GLN A 46 -23.37 11.99 -0.96
C GLN A 46 -22.21 11.79 0.02
N GLU A 47 -22.34 10.90 1.00
CA GLU A 47 -21.25 10.53 1.92
C GLU A 47 -20.04 9.97 1.17
N VAL A 48 -20.25 9.11 0.17
CA VAL A 48 -19.20 8.58 -0.69
C VAL A 48 -18.48 9.69 -1.47
N ILE A 49 -19.24 10.61 -2.07
CA ILE A 49 -18.67 11.75 -2.80
C ILE A 49 -17.84 12.63 -1.85
N GLU A 50 -18.37 12.94 -0.68
CA GLU A 50 -17.66 13.76 0.31
C GLU A 50 -16.37 13.08 0.79
N GLU A 51 -16.37 11.77 0.97
CA GLU A 51 -15.16 11.00 1.34
C GLU A 51 -14.09 11.06 0.23
N ILE A 52 -14.48 10.88 -1.02
CA ILE A 52 -13.56 10.94 -2.17
C ILE A 52 -12.97 12.35 -2.32
N LEU A 53 -13.79 13.40 -2.14
CA LEU A 53 -13.30 14.78 -2.21
C LEU A 53 -12.35 15.11 -1.05
N LYS A 54 -12.57 14.54 0.13
CA LYS A 54 -11.60 14.63 1.24
C LYS A 54 -10.27 13.96 0.89
N HIS A 55 -10.29 12.78 0.27
CA HIS A 55 -9.06 12.13 -0.19
C HIS A 55 -8.29 13.00 -1.19
N ALA A 56 -8.99 13.63 -2.14
CA ALA A 56 -8.33 14.55 -3.07
C ALA A 56 -7.71 15.76 -2.35
N SER A 57 -8.40 16.33 -1.35
CA SER A 57 -7.85 17.42 -0.53
C SER A 57 -6.70 16.98 0.38
N ASP A 58 -6.62 15.70 0.76
CA ASP A 58 -5.49 15.19 1.52
C ASP A 58 -4.20 15.21 0.70
N ILE A 59 -4.26 14.87 -0.57
CA ILE A 59 -3.09 14.79 -1.46
C ILE A 59 -2.74 16.11 -2.15
N LEU A 60 -3.70 17.03 -2.29
CA LEU A 60 -3.56 18.28 -3.04
C LEU A 60 -3.90 19.48 -2.17
N PRO A 61 -3.26 20.65 -2.36
CA PRO A 61 -3.58 21.88 -1.65
C PRO A 61 -4.83 22.56 -2.21
N ILE A 62 -5.90 21.79 -2.45
CA ILE A 62 -7.18 22.24 -2.99
C ILE A 62 -8.31 21.94 -1.99
N PHE A 63 -9.35 22.78 -2.02
CA PHE A 63 -10.51 22.63 -1.15
C PHE A 63 -11.78 22.53 -1.97
N PHE A 64 -12.66 21.61 -1.57
CA PHE A 64 -13.96 21.44 -2.19
C PHE A 64 -15.05 22.07 -1.32
N LYS A 65 -15.84 22.99 -1.89
CA LYS A 65 -16.94 23.67 -1.22
C LYS A 65 -18.28 23.27 -1.81
N LYS A 66 -19.13 22.69 -1.00
CA LYS A 66 -20.51 22.37 -1.38
C LYS A 66 -21.36 23.63 -1.51
N ILE A 67 -22.10 23.72 -2.60
CA ILE A 67 -23.04 24.82 -2.86
C ILE A 67 -24.44 24.27 -3.20
N SER A 68 -25.40 25.15 -3.34
CA SER A 68 -26.75 24.78 -3.76
C SER A 68 -26.77 24.07 -5.13
N PRO A 69 -27.60 23.02 -5.31
CA PRO A 69 -27.74 22.29 -6.57
C PRO A 69 -28.06 23.16 -7.80
N TYR A 70 -28.68 24.31 -7.58
CA TYR A 70 -29.09 25.24 -8.65
C TYR A 70 -28.07 26.33 -8.97
N SER A 71 -26.92 26.31 -8.29
CA SER A 71 -25.85 27.27 -8.51
C SER A 71 -24.88 26.77 -9.60
N ASN A 72 -24.12 27.69 -10.20
CA ASN A 72 -22.99 27.31 -11.02
C ASN A 72 -21.92 26.65 -10.13
N ALA A 73 -21.56 25.41 -10.44
CA ALA A 73 -20.55 24.64 -9.74
C ALA A 73 -19.49 24.17 -10.75
N ASP A 74 -18.25 24.10 -10.28
CA ASP A 74 -17.14 23.57 -11.07
C ASP A 74 -17.28 22.05 -11.26
N LEU A 75 -17.76 21.37 -10.22
CA LEU A 75 -18.06 19.94 -10.24
C LEU A 75 -19.56 19.72 -9.98
N LYS A 76 -20.18 18.91 -10.78
CA LYS A 76 -21.58 18.50 -10.60
C LYS A 76 -21.71 17.00 -10.56
N PHE A 77 -22.24 16.49 -9.47
CA PHE A 77 -22.54 15.07 -9.30
C PHE A 77 -24.04 14.85 -9.54
N GLY A 78 -24.36 13.91 -10.42
CA GLY A 78 -25.74 13.61 -10.75
C GLY A 78 -25.91 12.29 -11.45
N TYR A 79 -27.16 11.85 -11.60
CA TYR A 79 -27.53 10.72 -12.42
C TYR A 79 -27.84 11.19 -13.84
N TYR A 80 -27.36 10.43 -14.80
CA TYR A 80 -27.77 10.58 -16.18
C TYR A 80 -28.93 9.63 -16.48
N ASN A 81 -30.12 10.18 -16.66
CA ASN A 81 -31.31 9.48 -17.11
C ASN A 81 -31.72 9.99 -18.50
N GLN A 82 -31.59 9.17 -19.52
CA GLN A 82 -32.18 9.45 -20.82
C GLN A 82 -33.59 8.90 -20.84
N PHE A 83 -34.59 9.77 -21.04
CA PHE A 83 -35.96 9.35 -21.27
C PHE A 83 -36.15 9.14 -22.79
N VAL A 84 -36.47 7.93 -23.20
CA VAL A 84 -36.87 7.63 -24.55
C VAL A 84 -38.39 7.49 -24.59
N ASN A 85 -39.04 8.23 -25.47
CA ASN A 85 -40.47 8.14 -25.67
C ASN A 85 -40.75 7.14 -26.81
N ILE A 86 -41.24 5.96 -26.48
CA ILE A 86 -41.65 4.95 -27.46
C ILE A 86 -43.17 4.83 -27.36
N SER A 87 -43.86 5.15 -28.47
CA SER A 87 -45.32 5.03 -28.60
C SER A 87 -46.13 5.72 -27.48
N GLY A 88 -45.64 6.85 -26.97
CA GLY A 88 -46.35 7.63 -25.95
C GLY A 88 -46.06 7.20 -24.51
N THR A 89 -45.32 6.13 -24.28
CA THR A 89 -44.87 5.68 -22.97
C THR A 89 -43.45 6.17 -22.71
N LYS A 90 -43.23 6.82 -21.57
CA LYS A 90 -41.88 7.25 -21.16
C LYS A 90 -41.14 6.10 -20.54
N PHE A 91 -40.04 5.69 -21.14
CA PHE A 91 -39.12 4.71 -20.59
C PHE A 91 -37.84 5.41 -20.16
N ILE A 92 -37.24 4.95 -19.07
CA ILE A 92 -35.90 5.34 -18.67
C ILE A 92 -34.93 4.51 -19.52
N SER A 93 -34.28 5.12 -20.49
CA SER A 93 -33.29 4.42 -21.31
C SER A 93 -31.88 4.75 -20.84
N GLY A 94 -31.19 3.72 -20.43
CA GLY A 94 -29.75 3.63 -20.40
C GLY A 94 -29.01 4.52 -19.40
N TYR A 95 -28.31 3.86 -18.56
CA TYR A 95 -27.19 4.43 -17.85
C TYR A 95 -25.95 4.30 -18.75
N ARG A 96 -25.27 5.40 -19.06
CA ARG A 96 -23.91 5.32 -19.58
C ARG A 96 -22.94 5.11 -18.42
N LYS A 97 -21.80 4.47 -18.69
CA LYS A 97 -20.65 4.47 -17.78
C LYS A 97 -20.38 5.91 -17.34
N GLY A 98 -19.90 6.07 -16.11
CA GLY A 98 -19.49 7.38 -15.61
C GLY A 98 -18.66 8.13 -16.64
N SER A 99 -18.88 9.41 -16.74
CA SER A 99 -18.10 10.31 -17.57
C SER A 99 -17.87 11.61 -16.82
N ALA A 100 -16.69 12.16 -16.97
CA ALA A 100 -16.35 13.49 -16.54
C ALA A 100 -15.78 14.27 -17.72
N SER A 101 -16.05 15.57 -17.77
CA SER A 101 -15.43 16.45 -18.75
C SER A 101 -14.19 17.08 -18.16
N HIS A 102 -13.13 17.13 -18.95
CA HIS A 102 -11.93 17.87 -18.58
C HIS A 102 -12.24 19.38 -18.53
N PRO A 103 -11.55 20.15 -17.68
CA PRO A 103 -11.57 21.60 -17.77
C PRO A 103 -11.09 22.02 -19.19
N ASN A 104 -11.80 22.92 -19.84
CA ASN A 104 -11.31 23.45 -21.11
C ASN A 104 -10.13 24.41 -20.89
N GLU A 105 -9.27 24.54 -21.89
CA GLU A 105 -8.05 25.35 -21.87
C GLU A 105 -8.27 26.83 -21.49
N GLU A 106 -9.50 27.34 -21.54
CA GLU A 106 -9.82 28.76 -21.30
C GLU A 106 -10.58 29.00 -20.00
N GLY A 107 -10.98 27.97 -19.25
CA GLY A 107 -11.80 28.13 -18.03
C GLY A 107 -13.15 28.82 -18.28
N THR A 108 -13.56 28.98 -19.54
CA THR A 108 -14.80 29.68 -19.91
C THR A 108 -15.96 28.70 -20.02
N PRO A 109 -17.16 29.04 -19.53
CA PRO A 109 -18.36 28.23 -19.74
C PRO A 109 -18.65 28.08 -21.22
N ILE A 110 -18.78 26.85 -21.70
CA ILE A 110 -19.16 26.57 -23.08
C ILE A 110 -20.55 27.14 -23.34
N LYS A 111 -20.71 27.85 -24.46
CA LYS A 111 -22.00 28.41 -24.91
C LYS A 111 -23.06 27.32 -25.03
N GLU A 112 -24.31 27.72 -24.74
CA GLU A 112 -25.55 26.94 -24.82
C GLU A 112 -25.47 25.61 -25.56
N ILE A 113 -25.50 24.50 -24.78
CA ILE A 113 -25.47 23.14 -25.28
C ILE A 113 -26.91 22.62 -25.34
N LYS A 114 -27.22 21.89 -26.39
CA LYS A 114 -28.53 21.23 -26.55
C LYS A 114 -28.68 20.11 -25.49
N PRO A 115 -29.92 19.69 -25.15
CA PRO A 115 -30.16 18.70 -24.10
C PRO A 115 -29.37 17.38 -24.23
N ASP A 116 -28.95 17.03 -25.46
CA ASP A 116 -28.20 15.82 -25.75
C ASP A 116 -26.67 15.96 -25.52
N GLU A 117 -26.21 17.16 -25.19
CA GLU A 117 -24.79 17.54 -25.05
C GLU A 117 -24.38 17.87 -23.62
N GLU A 118 -25.25 17.59 -22.61
CA GLU A 118 -24.94 17.89 -21.20
C GLU A 118 -23.78 17.10 -20.61
N HIS A 119 -23.34 16.04 -21.30
CA HIS A 119 -22.24 15.19 -20.82
C HIS A 119 -20.87 15.84 -20.99
N ASP A 120 -20.76 16.82 -21.89
CA ASP A 120 -19.47 17.40 -22.24
C ASP A 120 -19.18 18.72 -21.51
N LYS A 121 -19.92 19.02 -20.42
CA LYS A 121 -19.60 20.17 -19.59
C LYS A 121 -18.41 19.85 -18.69
N PRO A 122 -17.36 20.69 -18.69
CA PRO A 122 -16.24 20.51 -17.80
C PRO A 122 -16.68 20.35 -16.33
N GLY A 123 -16.10 19.39 -15.65
CA GLY A 123 -16.36 19.14 -14.24
C GLY A 123 -17.69 18.42 -13.91
N THR A 124 -18.41 17.88 -14.92
CA THR A 124 -19.63 17.12 -14.63
C THR A 124 -19.32 15.62 -14.53
N ILE A 125 -19.65 15.04 -13.39
CA ILE A 125 -19.45 13.61 -13.11
C ILE A 125 -20.80 12.91 -13.19
N PHE A 126 -20.95 11.97 -14.10
CA PHE A 126 -22.12 11.10 -14.22
C PHE A 126 -21.69 9.66 -13.99
N ILE A 127 -22.43 8.94 -13.18
CA ILE A 127 -22.12 7.57 -12.83
C ILE A 127 -23.24 6.65 -13.24
N ASP A 128 -22.85 5.60 -13.95
CA ASP A 128 -23.72 4.49 -14.30
C ASP A 128 -23.69 3.43 -13.20
N PHE A 129 -24.83 3.20 -12.58
CA PHE A 129 -24.99 2.22 -11.52
C PHE A 129 -25.45 0.84 -12.01
N SER A 130 -25.38 0.60 -13.30
CA SER A 130 -25.78 -0.68 -13.88
C SER A 130 -24.64 -1.70 -13.82
N SER A 131 -24.81 -2.82 -13.11
CA SER A 131 -23.89 -3.95 -13.25
C SER A 131 -24.41 -4.94 -14.30
N ARG A 132 -23.52 -5.38 -15.19
CA ARG A 132 -23.87 -6.28 -16.31
C ARG A 132 -24.33 -7.68 -15.85
N GLU A 133 -24.10 -8.06 -14.62
CA GLU A 133 -24.33 -9.43 -14.13
C GLU A 133 -25.81 -9.77 -13.90
N TYR A 134 -26.70 -8.77 -13.87
CA TYR A 134 -28.10 -8.93 -13.51
C TYR A 134 -29.10 -8.64 -14.64
N TYR A 135 -28.66 -8.60 -15.90
CA TYR A 135 -29.50 -8.21 -17.02
C TYR A 135 -30.07 -9.41 -17.78
N LYS A 136 -31.35 -9.32 -18.14
CA LYS A 136 -32.00 -10.18 -19.11
C LYS A 136 -32.37 -9.34 -20.34
N THR A 137 -31.94 -9.77 -21.50
CA THR A 137 -32.35 -9.15 -22.77
C THR A 137 -33.67 -9.72 -23.24
N ILE A 138 -34.65 -8.86 -23.50
CA ILE A 138 -36.01 -9.24 -23.96
C ILE A 138 -36.25 -8.56 -25.29
N LYS A 139 -36.92 -9.25 -26.23
CA LYS A 139 -37.34 -8.64 -27.50
C LYS A 139 -38.50 -7.68 -27.28
N GLN A 140 -38.55 -6.61 -28.06
CA GLN A 140 -39.53 -5.54 -27.94
C GLN A 140 -41.00 -6.03 -27.98
N ASP A 141 -41.25 -7.09 -28.73
CA ASP A 141 -42.60 -7.64 -28.94
C ASP A 141 -43.20 -8.26 -27.63
N ASN A 142 -42.39 -8.52 -26.62
CA ASN A 142 -42.81 -9.14 -25.36
C ASN A 142 -42.77 -8.17 -24.17
N ILE A 143 -42.61 -6.87 -24.42
CA ILE A 143 -42.41 -5.85 -23.39
C ILE A 143 -43.69 -5.61 -22.58
N ASP A 144 -44.81 -5.47 -23.29
CA ASP A 144 -46.08 -5.12 -22.67
C ASP A 144 -46.54 -6.24 -21.73
N GLU A 145 -46.41 -7.51 -22.16
CA GLU A 145 -46.70 -8.69 -21.33
C GLU A 145 -45.78 -8.78 -20.11
N TYR A 146 -44.53 -8.34 -20.27
CA TYR A 146 -43.55 -8.35 -19.18
C TYR A 146 -43.79 -7.24 -18.18
N ILE A 147 -44.15 -6.04 -18.63
CA ILE A 147 -44.48 -4.88 -17.78
C ILE A 147 -45.75 -5.16 -16.97
N GLU A 148 -46.80 -5.76 -17.56
CA GLU A 148 -48.02 -6.09 -16.88
C GLU A 148 -47.87 -7.17 -15.79
N ASN A 149 -46.97 -8.13 -15.99
CA ASN A 149 -46.83 -9.27 -15.08
C ASN A 149 -45.68 -9.15 -14.07
N GLU A 150 -44.65 -8.36 -14.33
CA GLU A 150 -43.41 -8.34 -13.55
C GLU A 150 -42.88 -6.94 -13.22
N ALA A 151 -43.61 -5.86 -13.62
CA ALA A 151 -43.11 -4.48 -13.52
C ALA A 151 -42.81 -3.98 -12.11
N ASP A 152 -43.42 -4.55 -11.08
CA ASP A 152 -43.13 -4.20 -9.67
C ASP A 152 -41.78 -4.72 -9.15
N ILE A 153 -41.06 -5.49 -9.96
CA ILE A 153 -39.86 -6.21 -9.55
C ILE A 153 -38.59 -5.72 -10.29
N TYR A 154 -38.75 -4.94 -11.37
CA TYR A 154 -37.63 -4.62 -12.27
C TYR A 154 -37.48 -3.14 -12.62
N ASP A 155 -36.24 -2.71 -12.71
CA ASP A 155 -35.88 -1.43 -13.33
C ASP A 155 -35.49 -1.71 -14.81
N ILE A 156 -36.09 -1.01 -15.75
CA ILE A 156 -35.77 -1.11 -17.18
C ILE A 156 -34.55 -0.26 -17.46
N TYR A 157 -33.52 -0.84 -18.03
CA TYR A 157 -32.23 -0.14 -18.14
C TYR A 157 -31.76 0.14 -19.57
N TYR A 158 -32.25 -0.58 -20.60
CA TYR A 158 -31.62 -0.46 -21.90
C TYR A 158 -32.55 -0.83 -23.07
N ILE A 159 -32.56 0.01 -24.10
CA ILE A 159 -33.04 -0.38 -25.43
C ILE A 159 -31.82 -0.52 -26.33
N ASN A 160 -31.54 -1.71 -26.79
CA ASN A 160 -30.42 -1.97 -27.69
C ASN A 160 -30.73 -1.51 -29.12
N ASN A 161 -29.69 -1.30 -29.93
CA ASN A 161 -29.83 -0.92 -31.33
C ASN A 161 -30.62 -1.93 -32.19
N ASP A 162 -30.72 -3.18 -31.75
CA ASP A 162 -31.48 -4.27 -32.34
C ASP A 162 -32.94 -4.33 -31.85
N LYS A 163 -33.42 -3.30 -31.14
CA LYS A 163 -34.74 -3.23 -30.50
C LYS A 163 -34.98 -4.28 -29.41
N THR A 164 -33.92 -4.76 -28.76
CA THR A 164 -34.07 -5.56 -27.56
C THR A 164 -33.99 -4.66 -26.33
N ILE A 165 -34.69 -5.02 -25.26
CA ILE A 165 -34.62 -4.34 -23.96
C ILE A 165 -33.84 -5.20 -22.99
N THR A 166 -32.88 -4.59 -22.32
CA THR A 166 -32.16 -5.22 -21.22
C THR A 166 -32.78 -4.78 -19.89
N ILE A 167 -33.22 -5.71 -19.09
CA ILE A 167 -33.90 -5.48 -17.81
C ILE A 167 -33.05 -6.07 -16.69
N ALA A 168 -32.88 -5.32 -15.62
CA ALA A 168 -32.24 -5.83 -14.41
C ALA A 168 -33.19 -6.77 -13.65
N ARG A 169 -32.71 -7.95 -13.36
CA ARG A 169 -33.45 -8.96 -12.59
C ARG A 169 -32.81 -9.13 -11.22
N GLY A 170 -33.49 -8.77 -10.15
CA GLY A 170 -33.01 -8.99 -8.80
C GLY A 170 -34.09 -9.57 -7.89
N ASN A 171 -33.72 -10.56 -7.11
CA ASN A 171 -34.54 -10.93 -5.96
C ASN A 171 -34.41 -9.80 -4.90
N ASN A 172 -35.46 -9.54 -4.12
CA ASN A 172 -35.51 -8.44 -3.15
C ASN A 172 -34.37 -8.47 -2.11
N GLU A 173 -33.82 -9.63 -1.78
CA GLU A 173 -32.69 -9.76 -0.85
C GLU A 173 -31.37 -9.39 -1.53
N LEU A 174 -31.09 -9.92 -2.71
CA LEU A 174 -29.94 -9.53 -3.53
C LEU A 174 -29.98 -8.05 -3.90
N ARG A 175 -31.17 -7.50 -4.16
CA ARG A 175 -31.36 -6.07 -4.42
C ARG A 175 -31.07 -5.21 -3.20
N LYS A 176 -31.47 -5.64 -2.00
CA LYS A 176 -31.13 -4.97 -0.75
C LYS A 176 -29.64 -5.03 -0.47
N GLU A 177 -29.05 -6.19 -0.63
CA GLU A 177 -27.62 -6.41 -0.47
C GLU A 177 -26.81 -5.60 -1.50
N TYR A 178 -27.23 -5.61 -2.76
CA TYR A 178 -26.62 -4.79 -3.81
C TYR A 178 -26.79 -3.29 -3.52
N GLN A 179 -27.98 -2.82 -3.12
CA GLN A 179 -28.21 -1.43 -2.76
C GLN A 179 -27.40 -0.99 -1.54
N GLN A 180 -27.14 -1.88 -0.60
CA GLN A 180 -26.31 -1.62 0.57
C GLN A 180 -24.80 -1.63 0.24
N ASN A 181 -24.38 -2.50 -0.68
CA ASN A 181 -22.95 -2.71 -0.97
C ASN A 181 -22.44 -1.93 -2.18
N LYS A 182 -23.31 -1.53 -3.12
CA LYS A 182 -22.85 -0.90 -4.38
C LYS A 182 -22.13 0.44 -4.21
N HIS A 183 -22.37 1.12 -3.09
CA HIS A 183 -21.69 2.37 -2.76
C HIS A 183 -20.62 2.19 -1.69
N LYS A 184 -20.37 0.94 -1.29
CA LYS A 184 -19.32 0.64 -0.32
C LYS A 184 -17.96 1.03 -0.90
N ILE A 185 -17.12 1.56 -0.05
CA ILE A 185 -15.73 1.82 -0.37
C ILE A 185 -15.06 0.53 -0.90
N GLY A 186 -14.27 0.66 -1.97
CA GLY A 186 -13.68 -0.49 -2.67
C GLY A 186 -14.62 -1.19 -3.67
N SER A 187 -15.88 -0.73 -3.84
CA SER A 187 -16.77 -1.21 -4.90
C SER A 187 -16.43 -0.61 -6.26
N PHE A 188 -16.88 -1.23 -7.35
CA PHE A 188 -16.75 -0.68 -8.69
C PHE A 188 -17.35 0.72 -8.82
N VAL A 189 -18.49 0.96 -8.18
CA VAL A 189 -19.15 2.27 -8.20
C VAL A 189 -18.29 3.33 -7.51
N TYR A 190 -17.76 3.02 -6.33
CA TYR A 190 -16.86 3.91 -5.62
C TYR A 190 -15.61 4.23 -6.46
N HIS A 191 -15.01 3.22 -7.06
CA HIS A 191 -13.88 3.39 -7.98
C HIS A 191 -14.22 4.27 -9.19
N THR A 192 -15.43 4.11 -9.76
CA THR A 192 -15.87 4.96 -10.87
C THR A 192 -15.93 6.45 -10.45
N PHE A 193 -16.37 6.75 -9.22
CA PHE A 193 -16.36 8.14 -8.73
C PHE A 193 -14.94 8.72 -8.66
N ILE A 194 -13.96 7.97 -8.15
CA ILE A 194 -12.57 8.43 -8.11
C ILE A 194 -12.02 8.63 -9.52
N HIS A 195 -12.30 7.70 -10.43
CA HIS A 195 -11.90 7.77 -11.84
C HIS A 195 -12.41 9.07 -12.50
N GLU A 196 -13.71 9.32 -12.40
CA GLU A 196 -14.31 10.51 -13.00
C GLU A 196 -13.85 11.81 -12.33
N LEU A 197 -13.59 11.77 -11.02
CA LEU A 197 -12.95 12.90 -10.35
C LEU A 197 -11.52 13.12 -10.89
N GLY A 198 -10.76 12.05 -11.15
CA GLY A 198 -9.46 12.12 -11.80
C GLY A 198 -9.52 12.90 -13.12
N HIS A 199 -10.50 12.59 -13.99
CA HIS A 199 -10.73 13.35 -15.21
C HIS A 199 -11.04 14.83 -14.93
N SER A 200 -11.89 15.10 -13.96
CA SER A 200 -12.24 16.47 -13.57
C SER A 200 -11.07 17.26 -13.02
N LEU A 201 -10.07 16.58 -12.47
CA LEU A 201 -8.80 17.14 -12.00
C LEU A 201 -7.71 17.16 -13.09
N GLY A 202 -8.03 16.81 -14.33
CA GLY A 202 -7.13 16.90 -15.48
C GLY A 202 -6.36 15.62 -15.80
N LEU A 203 -6.65 14.50 -15.17
CA LEU A 203 -6.03 13.22 -15.55
C LEU A 203 -6.70 12.63 -16.78
N PHE A 204 -5.89 12.09 -17.68
CA PHE A 204 -6.33 11.28 -18.81
C PHE A 204 -6.19 9.79 -18.50
N HIS A 205 -6.73 8.93 -19.33
CA HIS A 205 -6.49 7.49 -19.19
C HIS A 205 -5.02 7.16 -19.40
N ILE A 206 -4.53 6.19 -18.64
CA ILE A 206 -3.09 5.85 -18.63
C ILE A 206 -2.57 5.49 -20.03
N TRP A 207 -3.36 4.79 -20.86
CA TRP A 207 -2.91 4.44 -22.21
C TRP A 207 -2.65 5.66 -23.12
N GLU A 208 -3.24 6.81 -22.84
CA GLU A 208 -3.02 8.06 -23.58
C GLU A 208 -1.62 8.65 -23.31
N TYR A 209 -1.05 8.34 -22.14
CA TYR A 209 0.30 8.77 -21.76
C TYR A 209 1.39 7.77 -22.18
N ILE A 210 1.03 6.52 -22.54
CA ILE A 210 2.00 5.48 -22.84
C ILE A 210 2.56 5.66 -24.26
N LEU A 211 3.75 6.27 -24.33
CA LEU A 211 4.45 6.50 -25.60
C LEU A 211 5.30 5.29 -26.04
N ASN A 212 5.53 4.30 -25.18
CA ASN A 212 6.34 3.13 -25.51
C ASN A 212 5.92 1.87 -24.73
N GLU A 213 6.32 0.69 -25.26
CA GLU A 213 5.99 -0.63 -24.71
C GLU A 213 6.43 -0.84 -23.26
N LYS A 214 7.53 -0.19 -22.81
CA LYS A 214 8.06 -0.37 -21.46
C LYS A 214 7.14 0.17 -20.38
N HIS A 215 6.33 1.18 -20.68
CA HIS A 215 5.41 1.81 -19.75
C HIS A 215 4.01 1.17 -19.74
N LYS A 216 3.76 0.18 -20.58
CA LYS A 216 2.46 -0.53 -20.61
C LYS A 216 2.11 -1.21 -19.29
N VAL A 217 3.11 -1.54 -18.48
CA VAL A 217 2.91 -2.12 -17.14
C VAL A 217 2.14 -1.18 -16.21
N LEU A 218 2.22 0.13 -16.42
CA LEU A 218 1.51 1.13 -15.62
C LEU A 218 0.01 1.21 -15.95
N ASP A 219 -0.41 0.69 -17.10
CA ASP A 219 -1.81 0.66 -17.50
C ASP A 219 -2.55 -0.48 -16.79
N SER A 220 -2.70 -0.31 -15.49
CA SER A 220 -3.39 -1.21 -14.58
C SER A 220 -3.95 -0.42 -13.39
N ILE A 221 -5.10 -0.84 -12.86
CA ILE A 221 -5.68 -0.26 -11.64
C ILE A 221 -4.79 -0.42 -10.40
N LYS A 222 -3.74 -1.23 -10.47
CA LYS A 222 -2.68 -1.29 -9.46
C LYS A 222 -1.97 0.05 -9.31
N TYR A 223 -1.71 0.71 -10.43
CA TYR A 223 -0.92 1.94 -10.46
C TYR A 223 -1.76 3.21 -10.58
N SER A 224 -2.95 3.11 -11.18
CA SER A 224 -3.78 4.27 -11.47
C SER A 224 -5.27 3.91 -11.57
N VAL A 225 -6.10 4.70 -10.92
CA VAL A 225 -7.56 4.61 -11.07
C VAL A 225 -8.02 4.96 -12.49
N MET A 226 -7.17 5.63 -13.29
CA MET A 226 -7.46 6.01 -14.67
C MET A 226 -7.29 4.85 -15.67
N SER A 227 -6.86 3.67 -15.21
CA SER A 227 -6.79 2.47 -16.03
C SER A 227 -8.08 1.65 -15.97
N TYR A 228 -8.47 1.05 -17.11
CA TYR A 228 -9.56 0.07 -17.17
C TYR A 228 -9.07 -1.38 -17.05
N LYS A 229 -7.77 -1.58 -16.89
CA LYS A 229 -7.19 -2.92 -16.85
C LYS A 229 -7.02 -3.38 -15.41
N CYS A 230 -7.62 -4.52 -15.10
CA CYS A 230 -7.25 -5.26 -13.91
C CYS A 230 -5.78 -5.72 -14.02
N PRO A 231 -5.04 -5.76 -12.92
CA PRO A 231 -3.70 -6.31 -12.93
C PRO A 231 -3.72 -7.81 -13.28
N ASP A 232 -2.61 -8.32 -13.82
CA ASP A 232 -2.40 -9.77 -13.87
C ASP A 232 -2.37 -10.29 -12.42
N ILE A 233 -3.07 -11.38 -12.15
CA ILE A 233 -3.17 -11.98 -10.80
C ILE A 233 -1.80 -12.34 -10.22
N LYS A 234 -0.79 -12.50 -11.07
CA LYS A 234 0.61 -12.72 -10.63
C LYS A 234 1.29 -11.43 -10.16
N ASP A 235 0.84 -10.28 -10.65
CA ASP A 235 1.38 -8.96 -10.31
C ASP A 235 0.63 -8.34 -9.14
N ALA A 236 -0.71 -8.42 -9.12
CA ALA A 236 -1.54 -7.98 -8.01
C ALA A 236 -2.85 -8.77 -7.95
N ASP A 237 -3.37 -8.96 -6.74
CA ASP A 237 -4.66 -9.56 -6.50
C ASP A 237 -5.42 -8.75 -5.45
N PHE A 238 -6.51 -8.15 -5.85
CA PHE A 238 -7.35 -7.31 -4.99
C PHE A 238 -8.58 -8.05 -4.45
N GLY A 239 -8.69 -9.36 -4.68
CA GLY A 239 -9.83 -10.17 -4.20
C GLY A 239 -11.20 -9.69 -4.70
N GLY A 240 -11.23 -9.08 -5.88
CA GLY A 240 -12.45 -8.49 -6.46
C GLY A 240 -12.77 -7.06 -5.99
N LEU A 241 -11.95 -6.47 -5.14
CA LEU A 241 -12.04 -5.06 -4.75
C LEU A 241 -11.44 -4.15 -5.82
N TYR A 242 -11.78 -2.88 -5.71
CA TYR A 242 -11.25 -1.78 -6.51
C TYR A 242 -10.50 -0.79 -5.63
N PRO A 243 -9.60 0.02 -6.22
CA PRO A 243 -8.91 1.08 -5.50
C PRO A 243 -9.86 1.99 -4.70
N MET A 244 -9.46 2.26 -3.46
CA MET A 244 -10.21 3.09 -2.51
C MET A 244 -9.68 4.52 -2.43
N THR A 245 -8.50 4.75 -3.03
CA THR A 245 -7.85 6.06 -3.13
C THR A 245 -7.37 6.27 -4.56
N PHE A 246 -6.92 7.47 -4.89
CA PHE A 246 -5.99 7.65 -6.00
C PHE A 246 -4.77 6.75 -5.76
N MET A 247 -4.26 6.13 -6.82
CA MET A 247 -3.15 5.20 -6.73
C MET A 247 -1.82 5.92 -7.03
N LEU A 248 -0.73 5.21 -6.96
CA LEU A 248 0.63 5.75 -6.98
C LEU A 248 0.91 6.74 -8.12
N VAL A 249 0.49 6.41 -9.35
CA VAL A 249 0.70 7.25 -10.53
C VAL A 249 -0.24 8.45 -10.54
N ASP A 250 -1.48 8.26 -10.08
CA ASP A 250 -2.45 9.36 -10.00
C ASP A 250 -1.98 10.42 -9.01
N ILE A 251 -1.54 10.01 -7.80
CA ILE A 251 -1.05 10.93 -6.77
C ILE A 251 0.14 11.70 -7.31
N LEU A 252 1.09 11.03 -7.94
CA LEU A 252 2.28 11.68 -8.50
C LEU A 252 1.94 12.70 -9.59
N LEU A 253 1.02 12.36 -10.51
CA LEU A 253 0.57 13.27 -11.56
C LEU A 253 -0.21 14.46 -10.98
N LEU A 254 -1.13 14.21 -10.05
CA LEU A 254 -1.93 15.26 -9.43
C LEU A 254 -1.05 16.22 -8.61
N GLN A 255 -0.12 15.70 -7.84
CA GLN A 255 0.84 16.52 -7.09
C GLN A 255 1.78 17.31 -7.99
N TYR A 256 2.13 16.76 -9.15
CA TYR A 256 2.87 17.51 -10.14
C TYR A 256 2.06 18.69 -10.71
N LEU A 257 0.77 18.51 -10.94
CA LEU A 257 -0.11 19.54 -11.50
C LEU A 257 -0.46 20.65 -10.49
N TYR A 258 -0.71 20.28 -9.24
CA TYR A 258 -1.29 21.18 -8.23
C TYR A 258 -0.36 21.46 -7.05
N GLY A 259 0.77 20.78 -6.96
CA GLY A 259 1.60 20.74 -5.74
C GLY A 259 1.10 19.70 -4.73
N GLU A 260 1.90 19.46 -3.73
CA GLU A 260 1.65 18.51 -2.65
C GLU A 260 0.93 19.21 -1.49
N ASN A 261 0.01 18.55 -0.83
CA ASN A 261 -0.52 19.04 0.43
C ASN A 261 0.39 18.61 1.59
N MET A 262 1.29 19.50 1.97
CA MET A 262 2.26 19.30 3.06
C MET A 262 1.68 19.58 4.45
N THR A 263 0.35 19.67 4.59
CA THR A 263 -0.34 19.88 5.86
C THR A 263 -1.21 18.70 6.27
N THR A 264 -1.20 17.65 5.47
CA THR A 264 -2.00 16.45 5.70
C THR A 264 -1.31 15.54 6.69
N ARG A 265 -2.01 15.19 7.76
CA ARG A 265 -1.54 14.17 8.72
C ARG A 265 -0.11 14.41 9.20
N LEU A 266 0.12 15.58 9.83
CA LEU A 266 1.41 15.95 10.45
C LEU A 266 1.61 15.31 11.82
N GLU A 267 0.60 14.64 12.33
CA GLU A 267 0.60 13.93 13.61
C GLU A 267 1.01 12.48 13.36
N ASN A 268 1.38 11.75 14.42
CA ASN A 268 1.64 10.33 14.33
C ASN A 268 0.36 9.58 13.95
N ASN A 269 0.35 8.99 12.77
CA ASN A 269 -0.81 8.31 12.22
C ASN A 269 -0.63 6.79 12.20
N THR A 270 -1.73 6.08 12.38
CA THR A 270 -1.81 4.63 12.24
C THR A 270 -2.73 4.30 11.07
N TYR A 271 -2.26 3.44 10.19
CA TYR A 271 -2.96 2.92 9.02
C TYR A 271 -3.23 1.44 9.22
N GLY A 272 -4.41 0.96 8.83
CA GLY A 272 -4.82 -0.41 9.05
C GLY A 272 -5.67 -0.57 10.30
N PHE A 273 -5.32 -1.51 11.18
CA PHE A 273 -5.98 -1.65 12.48
C PHE A 273 -5.62 -0.49 13.39
N ASN A 274 -6.52 -0.16 14.33
CA ASN A 274 -6.34 0.98 15.25
C ASN A 274 -6.15 2.34 14.54
N SER A 275 -6.60 2.48 13.32
CA SER A 275 -6.41 3.68 12.52
C SER A 275 -6.99 4.92 13.19
N ASN A 276 -6.19 5.98 13.24
CA ASN A 276 -6.59 7.32 13.68
C ASN A 276 -6.68 8.34 12.53
N THR A 277 -6.53 7.87 11.28
CA THR A 277 -6.51 8.73 10.09
C THR A 277 -7.84 9.42 9.80
N GLY A 278 -8.94 8.92 10.37
CA GLY A 278 -10.30 9.40 10.07
C GLY A 278 -10.73 9.15 8.61
N ARG A 279 -10.11 8.18 7.93
CA ARG A 279 -10.41 7.78 6.54
C ARG A 279 -10.72 6.29 6.47
N ALA A 280 -11.88 5.94 5.94
CA ALA A 280 -12.28 4.55 5.79
C ALA A 280 -11.35 3.76 4.82
N ALA A 281 -10.76 4.44 3.83
CA ALA A 281 -9.80 3.85 2.90
C ALA A 281 -8.47 3.44 3.55
N TYR A 282 -8.24 3.82 4.81
CA TYR A 282 -7.03 3.53 5.58
C TYR A 282 -7.32 2.79 6.88
N SER A 283 -8.57 2.37 7.11
CA SER A 283 -9.00 1.81 8.40
C SER A 283 -9.54 0.40 8.25
N LEU A 284 -9.06 -0.50 9.11
CA LEU A 284 -9.54 -1.86 9.28
C LEU A 284 -10.20 -1.99 10.65
N ASN A 285 -11.40 -2.55 10.72
CA ASN A 285 -12.15 -2.72 11.96
C ASN A 285 -12.18 -4.19 12.42
N ASN A 286 -11.99 -5.12 11.49
CA ASN A 286 -11.97 -6.55 11.77
C ASN A 286 -11.12 -7.30 10.72
N ILE A 287 -10.80 -8.56 11.00
CA ILE A 287 -9.92 -9.40 10.16
C ILE A 287 -10.46 -9.70 8.75
N GLU A 288 -11.75 -9.51 8.54
CA GLU A 288 -12.38 -9.73 7.22
C GLU A 288 -12.29 -8.47 6.34
N ASP A 289 -12.04 -7.31 6.92
CA ASP A 289 -11.89 -6.07 6.17
C ASP A 289 -10.64 -6.13 5.31
N LYS A 290 -10.70 -5.52 4.13
CA LYS A 290 -9.58 -5.46 3.18
C LYS A 290 -9.47 -4.04 2.63
N LEU A 291 -8.26 -3.63 2.33
CA LEU A 291 -7.95 -2.34 1.74
C LEU A 291 -7.26 -2.50 0.39
N VAL A 292 -7.53 -1.58 -0.53
CA VAL A 292 -6.76 -1.37 -1.77
C VAL A 292 -6.48 0.12 -1.86
N SER A 293 -5.32 0.56 -1.39
CA SER A 293 -5.07 1.98 -1.15
C SER A 293 -3.62 2.37 -1.38
N CYS A 294 -3.41 3.63 -1.77
CA CYS A 294 -2.12 4.28 -1.76
C CYS A 294 -2.09 5.33 -0.65
N ILE A 295 -1.10 5.27 0.22
CA ILE A 295 -0.97 6.15 1.39
C ILE A 295 -0.18 7.39 1.00
N TRP A 296 -0.76 8.58 1.23
CA TRP A 296 -0.08 9.86 1.26
C TRP A 296 -0.10 10.41 2.68
N ASP A 297 1.07 10.69 3.21
CA ASP A 297 1.29 11.35 4.48
C ASP A 297 2.39 12.39 4.33
N SER A 298 2.31 13.50 5.05
CA SER A 298 3.25 14.60 4.93
C SER A 298 4.15 14.79 6.16
N GLY A 299 4.00 13.95 7.17
CA GLY A 299 4.89 13.93 8.33
C GLY A 299 4.22 13.42 9.60
N GLY A 300 5.04 13.05 10.53
CA GLY A 300 4.68 12.36 11.76
C GLY A 300 5.73 11.28 12.04
N ILE A 301 5.42 10.38 12.93
CA ILE A 301 6.04 9.06 13.07
C ILE A 301 4.89 8.06 12.91
N ASP A 302 4.84 7.42 11.77
CA ASP A 302 3.64 6.75 11.30
C ASP A 302 3.77 5.24 11.33
N THR A 303 2.64 4.54 11.45
CA THR A 303 2.60 3.09 11.65
C THR A 303 1.66 2.41 10.66
N LEU A 304 2.13 1.36 10.00
CA LEU A 304 1.28 0.37 9.35
C LEU A 304 0.96 -0.74 10.35
N ASP A 305 -0.28 -0.80 10.82
CA ASP A 305 -0.75 -1.81 11.78
C ASP A 305 -1.61 -2.86 11.06
N PHE A 306 -1.06 -4.07 10.89
CA PHE A 306 -1.76 -5.22 10.33
C PHE A 306 -1.81 -6.40 11.31
N SER A 307 -1.69 -6.11 12.61
CA SER A 307 -1.50 -7.04 13.71
C SER A 307 -2.59 -8.10 13.89
N LEU A 308 -3.81 -7.85 13.42
CA LEU A 308 -4.90 -8.82 13.61
C LEU A 308 -5.01 -9.87 12.50
N TYR A 309 -4.29 -9.72 11.40
CA TYR A 309 -4.29 -10.74 10.35
C TYR A 309 -3.55 -12.01 10.77
N THR A 310 -4.03 -13.14 10.25
CA THR A 310 -3.48 -14.48 10.55
C THR A 310 -2.82 -15.13 9.34
N VAL A 311 -2.76 -14.44 8.24
CA VAL A 311 -2.15 -14.88 6.98
C VAL A 311 -0.81 -14.19 6.80
N ASN A 312 0.10 -14.83 6.09
CA ASN A 312 1.41 -14.27 5.78
C ASN A 312 1.26 -12.97 5.00
N GLN A 313 2.04 -11.97 5.33
CA GLN A 313 2.01 -10.64 4.76
C GLN A 313 3.40 -10.21 4.26
N VAL A 314 3.44 -9.26 3.37
CA VAL A 314 4.65 -8.52 3.01
C VAL A 314 4.38 -7.05 3.26
N ILE A 315 5.03 -6.46 4.25
CA ILE A 315 4.88 -5.05 4.62
C ILE A 315 6.16 -4.33 4.18
N ASN A 316 6.04 -3.38 3.28
CA ASN A 316 7.17 -2.64 2.72
C ASN A 316 6.99 -1.14 2.97
N LEU A 317 7.88 -0.54 3.77
CA LEU A 317 7.83 0.86 4.17
C LEU A 317 8.48 1.82 3.15
N ASN A 318 9.03 1.31 2.06
CA ASN A 318 9.65 2.16 1.05
C ASN A 318 8.62 2.91 0.19
N GLU A 319 8.84 4.19 -0.04
CA GLU A 319 8.04 4.99 -0.97
C GLU A 319 8.02 4.36 -2.37
N GLY A 320 6.90 4.44 -3.07
CA GLY A 320 6.70 3.87 -4.40
C GLY A 320 6.61 2.34 -4.44
N CYS A 321 6.67 1.67 -3.29
CA CYS A 321 6.59 0.21 -3.18
C CYS A 321 5.20 -0.26 -2.78
N PHE A 322 4.97 -1.56 -2.96
CA PHE A 322 3.71 -2.23 -2.68
C PHE A 322 3.90 -3.26 -1.57
N SER A 323 2.85 -3.44 -0.79
CA SER A 323 2.69 -4.44 0.25
C SER A 323 1.60 -5.44 -0.10
N ASP A 324 1.73 -6.68 0.40
CA ASP A 324 0.76 -7.77 0.28
C ASP A 324 0.07 -7.94 1.63
N ILE A 325 -1.15 -7.45 1.79
CA ILE A 325 -1.80 -7.31 3.08
C ILE A 325 -3.12 -8.08 3.14
N GLY A 326 -3.29 -8.83 4.24
CA GLY A 326 -4.55 -9.50 4.55
C GLY A 326 -4.96 -10.56 3.53
N GLY A 327 -3.98 -11.24 2.90
CA GLY A 327 -4.19 -12.26 1.88
C GLY A 327 -4.43 -11.71 0.47
N LEU A 328 -4.37 -10.39 0.28
CA LEU A 328 -4.32 -9.74 -1.03
C LEU A 328 -2.86 -9.55 -1.47
N ARG A 329 -2.66 -9.16 -2.73
CA ARG A 329 -1.32 -8.90 -3.28
C ARG A 329 -1.22 -7.52 -3.90
N SER A 330 -0.14 -6.81 -3.56
CA SER A 330 0.15 -5.45 -4.04
C SER A 330 -1.03 -4.48 -3.83
N ASN A 331 -1.73 -4.64 -2.72
CA ASN A 331 -2.98 -3.93 -2.44
C ASN A 331 -2.79 -2.65 -1.62
N ILE A 332 -1.66 -2.49 -0.94
CA ILE A 332 -1.28 -1.26 -0.25
C ILE A 332 0.00 -0.73 -0.88
N SER A 333 0.07 0.57 -1.12
CA SER A 333 1.28 1.24 -1.57
C SER A 333 1.51 2.53 -0.80
N ILE A 334 2.77 2.99 -0.77
CA ILE A 334 3.18 4.25 -0.17
C ILE A 334 3.51 5.23 -1.29
N ALA A 335 2.88 6.39 -1.29
CA ALA A 335 3.12 7.43 -2.28
C ALA A 335 4.58 7.95 -2.19
N TYR A 336 5.08 8.48 -3.30
CA TYR A 336 6.40 9.12 -3.28
C TYR A 336 6.44 10.30 -2.32
N LYS A 337 7.53 10.48 -1.60
CA LYS A 337 7.77 11.50 -0.56
C LYS A 337 7.00 11.27 0.74
N THR A 338 6.30 10.17 0.88
CA THR A 338 5.73 9.73 2.15
C THR A 338 6.74 8.86 2.88
N ILE A 339 6.96 9.15 4.15
CA ILE A 339 7.79 8.35 5.05
C ILE A 339 6.86 7.67 6.04
N ILE A 340 7.02 6.39 6.22
CA ILE A 340 6.35 5.60 7.26
C ILE A 340 7.45 4.88 8.04
N GLU A 341 7.49 5.06 9.34
CA GLU A 341 8.60 4.56 10.16
C GLU A 341 8.34 3.20 10.78
N ASN A 342 7.08 2.85 11.05
CA ASN A 342 6.76 1.68 11.85
C ASN A 342 5.89 0.68 11.08
N ALA A 343 6.11 -0.61 11.36
CA ALA A 343 5.26 -1.68 10.87
C ALA A 343 4.97 -2.71 11.97
N ILE A 344 3.74 -3.20 11.99
CA ILE A 344 3.31 -4.28 12.87
C ILE A 344 2.70 -5.38 12.00
N GLY A 345 3.34 -6.55 11.99
CA GLY A 345 2.89 -7.77 11.35
C GLY A 345 1.72 -8.41 12.09
N GLY A 346 1.52 -9.69 11.91
CA GLY A 346 0.34 -10.36 12.44
C GLY A 346 0.62 -11.68 13.14
N LYS A 347 -0.04 -12.73 12.67
CA LYS A 347 0.13 -14.10 13.19
C LYS A 347 0.62 -15.08 12.14
N GLY A 348 0.87 -14.62 10.94
CA GLY A 348 1.44 -15.40 9.85
C GLY A 348 2.93 -15.21 9.79
N ASP A 349 3.62 -16.01 8.98
CA ASP A 349 5.03 -15.78 8.67
C ASP A 349 5.13 -14.55 7.77
N ASP A 350 5.45 -13.40 8.35
CA ASP A 350 5.44 -12.10 7.70
C ASP A 350 6.82 -11.69 7.17
N THR A 351 6.85 -10.80 6.20
CA THR A 351 8.08 -10.15 5.75
C THR A 351 7.94 -8.65 5.93
N LEU A 352 8.78 -8.06 6.79
CA LEU A 352 8.81 -6.63 7.07
C LEU A 352 10.06 -6.02 6.45
N ILE A 353 9.86 -5.00 5.61
CA ILE A 353 10.93 -4.32 4.87
C ILE A 353 10.91 -2.84 5.26
N GLY A 354 11.92 -2.44 6.01
CA GLY A 354 12.15 -1.06 6.40
C GLY A 354 12.58 -0.16 5.23
N ASN A 355 12.89 1.06 5.55
CA ASN A 355 13.30 2.10 4.62
C ASN A 355 14.61 2.78 5.09
N PRO A 356 15.10 3.86 4.45
CA PRO A 356 16.36 4.51 4.89
C PRO A 356 16.29 5.38 6.16
N PHE A 357 15.22 5.28 6.95
CA PHE A 357 15.01 6.03 8.20
C PHE A 357 14.97 5.08 9.39
N ASP A 358 15.07 5.61 10.61
CA ASP A 358 14.95 4.81 11.84
C ASP A 358 13.56 4.16 11.89
N ASN A 359 13.52 2.82 11.81
CA ASN A 359 12.27 2.05 11.79
C ASN A 359 12.03 1.31 13.11
N ASN A 360 10.76 1.07 13.44
CA ASN A 360 10.33 0.14 14.49
C ASN A 360 9.46 -0.95 13.84
N LEU A 361 9.99 -2.17 13.77
CA LEU A 361 9.39 -3.30 13.09
C LEU A 361 9.04 -4.40 14.10
N ILE A 362 7.79 -4.82 14.13
CA ILE A 362 7.25 -5.84 15.02
C ILE A 362 6.63 -6.95 14.18
N GLY A 363 7.14 -8.18 14.28
CA GLY A 363 6.64 -9.35 13.53
C GLY A 363 5.31 -9.86 14.08
N GLY A 364 5.33 -10.32 15.29
CA GLY A 364 4.16 -10.84 15.99
C GLY A 364 4.24 -12.31 16.33
N ASP A 365 3.22 -13.09 15.96
CA ASP A 365 3.31 -14.54 15.98
C ASP A 365 3.70 -15.02 14.57
N GLY A 366 4.53 -16.03 14.42
CA GLY A 366 4.94 -16.58 13.12
C GLY A 366 6.45 -16.63 12.96
N ASN A 367 6.96 -17.17 11.85
CA ASN A 367 8.38 -17.13 11.56
C ASN A 367 8.65 -15.96 10.61
N ASP A 368 9.02 -14.83 11.15
CA ASP A 368 9.07 -13.57 10.46
C ASP A 368 10.44 -13.26 9.85
N LEU A 369 10.43 -12.47 8.79
CA LEU A 369 11.62 -12.07 8.07
C LEU A 369 11.72 -10.54 8.00
N PHE A 370 12.81 -10.00 8.54
CA PHE A 370 13.01 -8.55 8.61
C PHE A 370 14.22 -8.09 7.80
N TYR A 371 14.06 -6.94 7.18
CA TYR A 371 15.13 -6.15 6.57
C TYR A 371 15.02 -4.71 7.06
N GLY A 372 15.99 -4.20 7.81
CA GLY A 372 15.98 -2.84 8.36
C GLY A 372 16.18 -1.78 7.28
N GLY A 373 17.25 -1.91 6.53
CA GLY A 373 17.64 -0.95 5.52
C GLY A 373 18.78 -0.06 5.97
N ALA A 374 18.51 1.19 6.20
CA ALA A 374 19.47 2.10 6.83
C ALA A 374 18.71 2.94 7.85
N GLY A 375 19.39 3.37 8.89
CA GLY A 375 18.76 4.02 10.02
C GLY A 375 19.20 3.31 11.30
N ASN A 376 18.74 3.75 12.46
CA ASN A 376 18.95 3.01 13.70
C ASN A 376 17.63 2.32 14.01
N ASP A 377 17.54 1.06 13.62
CA ASP A 377 16.30 0.32 13.59
C ASP A 377 16.06 -0.48 14.87
N LEU A 378 14.80 -0.68 15.21
CA LEU A 378 14.35 -1.46 16.36
C LEU A 378 13.45 -2.60 15.88
N PHE A 379 13.83 -3.82 16.22
CA PHE A 379 13.12 -5.03 15.82
C PHE A 379 12.63 -5.81 17.01
N TYR A 380 11.42 -6.33 16.90
CA TYR A 380 10.86 -7.34 17.77
C TYR A 380 10.37 -8.50 16.90
N GLY A 381 11.03 -9.65 16.99
CA GLY A 381 10.61 -10.86 16.29
C GLY A 381 9.23 -11.29 16.76
N GLY A 382 9.17 -11.65 18.03
CA GLY A 382 7.93 -12.04 18.69
C GLY A 382 7.89 -13.52 19.04
N SER A 383 6.93 -14.26 18.50
CA SER A 383 6.86 -15.71 18.75
C SER A 383 7.08 -16.47 17.46
N GLY A 384 8.05 -17.32 17.41
CA GLY A 384 8.38 -18.12 16.24
C GLY A 384 9.87 -18.07 15.94
N ASN A 385 10.30 -18.69 14.85
CA ASN A 385 11.71 -18.71 14.50
C ASN A 385 11.99 -17.60 13.48
N ASP A 386 12.45 -16.48 13.96
CA ASP A 386 12.57 -15.25 13.19
C ASP A 386 13.93 -15.06 12.54
N VAL A 387 13.96 -14.31 11.45
CA VAL A 387 15.20 -13.93 10.78
C VAL A 387 15.26 -12.41 10.65
N ILE A 388 16.21 -11.79 11.35
CA ILE A 388 16.34 -10.33 11.39
C ILE A 388 17.68 -9.92 10.78
N TYR A 389 17.61 -9.09 9.72
CA TYR A 389 18.76 -8.39 9.14
C TYR A 389 18.69 -6.91 9.55
N GLY A 390 19.57 -6.45 10.46
CA GLY A 390 19.65 -5.03 10.84
C GLY A 390 20.11 -4.14 9.68
N GLU A 391 21.09 -4.61 8.91
CA GLU A 391 21.71 -3.95 7.77
C GLU A 391 22.59 -2.74 8.18
N LEU A 392 22.24 -1.48 7.85
CA LEU A 392 23.07 -0.30 8.07
C LEU A 392 22.51 0.55 9.19
N GLY A 393 23.24 0.65 10.31
CA GLY A 393 22.79 1.45 11.44
C GLY A 393 23.47 1.13 12.75
N ASN A 394 22.91 1.66 13.85
CA ASN A 394 23.15 1.14 15.17
C ASN A 394 21.84 0.56 15.68
N ASP A 395 21.66 -0.70 15.43
CA ASP A 395 20.38 -1.35 15.47
C ASP A 395 20.16 -2.11 16.78
N VAL A 396 18.89 -2.32 17.12
CA VAL A 396 18.48 -3.11 18.28
C VAL A 396 17.57 -4.24 17.81
N LEU A 397 18.05 -5.48 17.94
CA LEU A 397 17.38 -6.68 17.47
C LEU A 397 16.99 -7.55 18.67
N TYR A 398 15.69 -7.80 18.83
CA TYR A 398 15.14 -8.78 19.76
C TYR A 398 14.55 -9.94 18.97
N GLY A 399 15.04 -11.17 19.19
CA GLY A 399 14.44 -12.40 18.65
C GLY A 399 13.15 -12.74 19.37
N ASP A 400 13.13 -12.56 20.68
CA ASP A 400 12.06 -12.88 21.62
C ASP A 400 11.88 -14.39 21.84
N ASP A 401 10.75 -15.04 21.48
CA ASP A 401 10.46 -16.46 21.75
C ASP A 401 10.66 -17.31 20.47
N GLY A 402 11.69 -18.11 20.36
CA GLY A 402 11.92 -19.02 19.23
C GLY A 402 13.38 -19.35 18.99
N ASP A 403 13.67 -20.20 18.01
CA ASP A 403 15.05 -20.42 17.58
C ASP A 403 15.38 -19.40 16.48
N ASP A 404 15.91 -18.25 16.86
CA ASP A 404 16.01 -17.06 16.01
C ASP A 404 17.36 -16.92 15.29
N MET A 405 17.37 -16.11 14.23
CA MET A 405 18.57 -15.76 13.49
C MET A 405 18.74 -14.24 13.38
N LEU A 406 19.60 -13.67 14.21
CA LEU A 406 19.92 -12.25 14.23
C LEU A 406 21.22 -11.97 13.47
N ILE A 407 21.17 -11.13 12.45
CA ILE A 407 22.30 -10.85 11.58
C ILE A 407 22.51 -9.35 11.44
N ASP A 408 23.67 -8.88 11.89
CA ASP A 408 24.04 -7.50 11.73
C ASP A 408 25.55 -7.31 11.60
N TYR A 409 25.98 -6.74 10.49
CA TYR A 409 27.38 -6.61 10.15
C TYR A 409 27.96 -5.19 10.30
N TYR A 410 27.09 -4.20 10.48
CA TYR A 410 27.50 -2.80 10.47
C TYR A 410 26.97 -2.07 11.69
N GLY A 411 27.78 -1.17 12.25
CA GLY A 411 27.35 -0.32 13.34
C GLY A 411 27.75 -0.79 14.74
N ALA A 412 27.10 -0.19 15.73
CA ALA A 412 27.25 -0.53 17.14
C ALA A 412 25.89 -0.99 17.67
N ASN A 413 25.65 -2.29 17.55
CA ASN A 413 24.34 -2.90 17.66
C ASN A 413 24.12 -3.58 19.01
N MET A 414 22.84 -3.74 19.37
CA MET A 414 22.39 -4.58 20.47
C MET A 414 21.56 -5.74 19.91
N LEU A 415 22.00 -6.97 20.15
CA LEU A 415 21.31 -8.18 19.71
C LEU A 415 21.00 -9.04 20.92
N ASP A 416 19.74 -9.42 21.06
CA ASP A 416 19.24 -10.29 22.12
C ASP A 416 18.43 -11.42 21.48
N GLY A 417 18.93 -12.66 21.56
CA GLY A 417 18.24 -13.83 21.01
C GLY A 417 16.90 -14.06 21.70
N GLY A 418 16.92 -14.11 23.03
CA GLY A 418 15.70 -14.29 23.82
C GLY A 418 15.56 -15.69 24.40
N LYS A 419 14.50 -16.41 24.03
CA LYS A 419 14.31 -17.80 24.41
C LYS A 419 14.39 -18.70 23.19
N GLY A 420 15.17 -19.73 23.27
CA GLY A 420 15.36 -20.71 22.21
C GLY A 420 16.81 -20.93 21.91
N ASN A 421 17.12 -21.65 20.85
CA ASN A 421 18.52 -21.88 20.48
C ASN A 421 18.87 -20.95 19.32
N ASP A 422 19.40 -19.80 19.67
CA ASP A 422 19.55 -18.69 18.76
C ASP A 422 20.85 -18.71 17.97
N ARG A 423 20.80 -18.11 16.81
CA ARG A 423 21.99 -17.86 16.01
C ARG A 423 22.21 -16.38 15.80
N ILE A 424 23.24 -15.82 16.42
CA ILE A 424 23.56 -14.41 16.37
C ILE A 424 24.87 -14.22 15.59
N CYS A 425 24.83 -13.40 14.54
CA CYS A 425 25.97 -13.20 13.64
C CYS A 425 26.29 -11.72 13.44
N VAL A 426 27.39 -11.28 14.03
CA VAL A 426 27.96 -9.93 13.85
C VAL A 426 29.29 -9.96 13.09
N ALA A 427 29.54 -11.01 12.35
CA ALA A 427 30.77 -11.28 11.66
C ALA A 427 30.77 -10.72 10.24
N SER A 428 31.18 -9.46 10.03
CA SER A 428 31.51 -8.98 8.69
C SER A 428 32.77 -9.67 8.17
N MET A 429 32.67 -10.26 6.99
CA MET A 429 33.83 -10.78 6.26
C MET A 429 34.57 -9.68 5.47
N ASP A 430 33.93 -8.57 5.24
CA ASP A 430 34.55 -7.40 4.68
C ASP A 430 35.29 -6.62 5.77
N ARG A 431 36.39 -5.98 5.40
CA ARG A 431 37.21 -5.14 6.29
C ARG A 431 36.47 -3.85 6.65
N GLY A 432 35.20 -3.99 7.09
CA GLY A 432 34.36 -2.91 7.54
C GLY A 432 34.86 -2.28 8.84
N LEU A 433 34.23 -1.19 9.24
CA LEU A 433 34.53 -0.52 10.50
C LEU A 433 34.25 -1.51 11.66
N PRO A 434 35.16 -1.63 12.63
CA PRO A 434 34.97 -2.56 13.75
C PRO A 434 33.74 -2.14 14.57
N GLY A 435 32.73 -2.99 14.59
CA GLY A 435 31.53 -2.79 15.40
C GLY A 435 31.81 -2.85 16.90
N ARG A 436 30.94 -2.22 17.68
CA ARG A 436 30.90 -2.35 19.14
C ARG A 436 29.54 -2.87 19.53
N ASN A 437 29.39 -4.19 19.52
CA ASN A 437 28.10 -4.79 19.74
C ASN A 437 27.94 -5.26 21.19
N ILE A 438 26.70 -5.20 21.67
CA ILE A 438 26.25 -5.87 22.91
C ILE A 438 25.41 -7.05 22.44
N ILE A 439 25.78 -8.25 22.87
CA ILE A 439 25.17 -9.48 22.40
C ILE A 439 24.74 -10.31 23.59
N GLN A 440 23.51 -10.77 23.57
CA GLN A 440 22.95 -11.71 24.54
C GLN A 440 22.37 -12.90 23.75
N GLY A 441 22.78 -14.13 24.07
CA GLY A 441 22.15 -15.36 23.57
C GLY A 441 20.76 -15.47 24.17
N GLY A 442 20.68 -15.70 25.46
CA GLY A 442 19.42 -15.74 26.20
C GLY A 442 19.18 -17.05 26.92
N GLU A 443 18.02 -17.67 26.74
CA GLU A 443 17.69 -19.00 27.25
C GLU A 443 17.80 -20.02 26.11
N GLY A 444 18.72 -20.96 26.20
CA GLY A 444 18.89 -22.02 25.22
C GLY A 444 20.33 -22.29 24.85
N ASP A 445 20.57 -23.20 23.94
CA ASP A 445 21.91 -23.54 23.46
C ASP A 445 22.28 -22.68 22.25
N ASP A 446 22.92 -21.52 22.47
CA ASP A 446 23.10 -20.48 21.46
C ASP A 446 24.37 -20.60 20.62
N GLU A 447 24.30 -20.18 19.36
CA GLU A 447 25.47 -20.06 18.47
C GLU A 447 25.77 -18.58 18.13
N ILE A 448 26.82 -18.01 18.70
CA ILE A 448 27.23 -16.62 18.53
C ILE A 448 28.46 -16.53 17.64
N TYR A 449 28.38 -15.80 16.51
CA TYR A 449 29.44 -15.64 15.53
C TYR A 449 30.02 -14.23 15.58
N LEU A 450 31.29 -14.13 15.97
CA LEU A 450 31.99 -12.89 16.22
C LEU A 450 33.05 -12.62 15.15
N GLY A 451 32.95 -11.48 14.50
CA GLY A 451 33.92 -10.98 13.51
C GLY A 451 34.88 -9.94 14.07
N THR A 452 35.25 -9.00 13.21
CA THR A 452 36.09 -7.85 13.57
C THR A 452 35.34 -6.92 14.50
N GLY A 453 36.00 -6.45 15.58
CA GLY A 453 35.42 -5.43 16.47
C GLY A 453 35.66 -5.68 17.93
N THR A 454 34.95 -4.92 18.74
CA THR A 454 34.94 -5.06 20.21
C THR A 454 33.53 -5.39 20.62
N HIS A 455 33.30 -6.60 21.11
CA HIS A 455 31.97 -7.08 21.46
C HIS A 455 31.89 -7.43 22.95
N ASN A 456 30.79 -7.03 23.58
CA ASN A 456 30.41 -7.49 24.93
C ASN A 456 29.37 -8.60 24.72
N VAL A 457 29.71 -9.81 25.15
CA VAL A 457 28.94 -11.00 24.84
C VAL A 457 28.53 -11.71 26.11
N THR A 458 27.30 -12.13 26.17
CA THR A 458 26.70 -12.99 27.20
C THR A 458 26.02 -14.15 26.52
N GLY A 459 26.36 -15.38 26.83
CA GLY A 459 25.69 -16.59 26.31
C GLY A 459 24.29 -16.72 26.90
N GLY A 460 24.24 -16.74 28.24
CA GLY A 460 22.99 -16.88 28.94
C GLY A 460 22.83 -18.24 29.59
N GLN A 461 21.63 -18.80 29.55
CA GLN A 461 21.33 -20.11 30.11
C GLN A 461 21.43 -21.16 29.00
N GLY A 462 22.36 -22.09 29.11
CA GLY A 462 22.46 -23.17 28.16
C GLY A 462 23.85 -23.73 27.97
N ASN A 463 24.11 -24.33 26.80
CA ASN A 463 25.44 -24.76 26.41
C ASN A 463 25.85 -23.98 25.14
N ASP A 464 26.36 -22.79 25.35
CA ASP A 464 26.56 -21.83 24.28
C ASP A 464 27.83 -22.05 23.48
N THR A 465 27.81 -21.68 22.23
CA THR A 465 28.94 -21.81 21.32
C THR A 465 29.35 -20.44 20.79
N PHE A 466 30.50 -19.96 21.22
CA PHE A 466 31.11 -18.72 20.75
C PHE A 466 32.07 -19.01 19.61
N ASN A 467 31.74 -18.57 18.41
CA ASN A 467 32.49 -18.82 17.18
C ASN A 467 33.27 -17.58 16.77
N PHE A 468 34.60 -17.66 16.77
CA PHE A 468 35.50 -16.59 16.34
C PHE A 468 36.11 -16.90 14.98
N PHE A 469 36.02 -15.96 14.05
CA PHE A 469 36.74 -16.04 12.79
C PHE A 469 38.23 -15.78 13.00
N CYS A 470 39.08 -16.71 12.55
CA CYS A 470 40.51 -16.68 12.75
C CYS A 470 41.26 -16.75 11.41
N TYR A 471 41.38 -15.60 10.74
CA TYR A 471 42.19 -15.45 9.56
C TYR A 471 42.72 -14.02 9.39
N GLU A 472 43.70 -13.83 8.52
CA GLU A 472 44.45 -12.59 8.36
C GLU A 472 43.52 -11.37 8.11
N GLY A 473 43.66 -10.35 8.92
CA GLY A 473 42.89 -9.10 8.86
C GLY A 473 41.58 -9.10 9.67
N ILE A 474 41.28 -10.18 10.39
CA ILE A 474 40.20 -10.23 11.38
C ILE A 474 40.80 -10.10 12.78
N GLU A 475 40.46 -9.01 13.46
CA GLU A 475 40.82 -8.78 14.86
C GLU A 475 39.54 -8.61 15.67
N SER A 476 39.27 -9.55 16.56
CA SER A 476 38.19 -9.47 17.52
C SER A 476 38.76 -9.20 18.92
N ASN A 477 38.25 -8.17 19.58
CA ASN A 477 38.57 -7.85 20.97
C ASN A 477 37.30 -7.96 21.81
N SER A 478 36.77 -9.19 21.87
CA SER A 478 35.50 -9.48 22.53
C SER A 478 35.68 -9.97 23.97
N SER A 479 34.73 -9.64 24.85
CA SER A 479 34.64 -10.09 26.22
C SER A 479 33.39 -10.95 26.37
N ILE A 480 33.57 -12.20 26.78
CA ILE A 480 32.48 -13.08 27.21
C ILE A 480 32.38 -13.01 28.71
N TRP A 481 31.19 -12.64 29.23
CA TRP A 481 31.02 -12.29 30.64
C TRP A 481 30.60 -13.44 31.54
N ASP A 482 29.91 -14.45 31.00
CA ASP A 482 29.25 -15.53 31.73
C ASP A 482 29.71 -16.94 31.34
N PHE A 483 30.82 -17.06 30.64
CA PHE A 483 31.33 -18.36 30.15
C PHE A 483 31.39 -19.44 31.24
N GLU A 484 30.56 -20.48 31.08
CA GLU A 484 30.51 -21.63 31.99
C GLU A 484 31.38 -22.79 31.48
N LYS A 485 32.51 -23.01 32.17
CA LYS A 485 33.41 -24.09 31.83
C LYS A 485 32.73 -25.46 31.94
N ASN A 486 32.83 -26.29 30.93
CA ASN A 486 32.24 -27.61 30.70
C ASN A 486 30.76 -27.59 30.23
N LYS A 487 30.16 -26.45 30.07
CA LYS A 487 28.92 -26.26 29.33
C LYS A 487 29.21 -25.58 27.99
N ASP A 488 29.81 -24.41 28.06
CA ASP A 488 30.03 -23.57 26.90
C ASP A 488 31.26 -23.97 26.08
N LYS A 489 31.25 -23.56 24.84
CA LYS A 489 32.26 -23.89 23.84
C LYS A 489 32.78 -22.64 23.14
N ILE A 490 34.10 -22.57 23.01
CA ILE A 490 34.75 -21.57 22.15
C ILE A 490 35.31 -22.27 20.93
N THR A 491 34.96 -21.78 19.75
CA THR A 491 35.36 -22.34 18.47
C THR A 491 36.10 -21.29 17.63
N LEU A 492 37.22 -21.66 17.05
CA LEU A 492 37.88 -20.87 16.03
C LEU A 492 37.47 -21.37 14.64
N ILE A 493 37.03 -20.45 13.78
CA ILE A 493 36.69 -20.75 12.38
C ILE A 493 37.85 -20.29 11.50
N THR A 494 38.49 -21.21 10.84
CA THR A 494 39.62 -20.92 9.94
C THR A 494 39.11 -20.49 8.55
N ARG A 495 40.01 -19.91 7.73
CA ARG A 495 39.68 -19.44 6.38
C ARG A 495 39.07 -20.50 5.45
N ASP A 496 39.38 -21.79 5.69
CA ASP A 496 38.81 -22.94 5.00
C ASP A 496 37.54 -23.49 5.71
N TYR A 497 36.92 -22.68 6.57
CA TYR A 497 35.68 -22.98 7.32
C TYR A 497 35.78 -24.21 8.25
N ARG A 498 36.98 -24.63 8.64
CA ARG A 498 37.12 -25.62 9.69
C ARG A 498 36.86 -25.01 11.07
N LYS A 499 36.04 -25.68 11.87
CA LYS A 499 35.79 -25.33 13.26
C LYS A 499 36.79 -26.07 14.17
N ILE A 500 37.52 -25.34 15.00
CA ILE A 500 38.50 -25.89 15.98
C ILE A 500 38.00 -25.53 17.36
N ASP A 501 37.58 -26.53 18.13
CA ASP A 501 37.18 -26.35 19.52
C ASP A 501 38.39 -26.11 20.42
N ILE A 502 38.47 -24.94 21.02
CA ILE A 502 39.54 -24.56 21.93
C ILE A 502 39.10 -24.44 23.39
N SER A 503 37.83 -24.70 23.72
CA SER A 503 37.27 -24.60 25.09
C SER A 503 38.00 -25.47 26.12
N LYS A 504 38.63 -26.53 25.65
CA LYS A 504 39.43 -27.46 26.49
C LYS A 504 40.89 -27.08 26.62
N MET A 505 41.39 -26.09 25.93
CA MET A 505 42.77 -25.64 26.03
C MET A 505 43.05 -25.02 27.41
N LYS A 506 44.16 -25.38 28.05
CA LYS A 506 44.60 -24.68 29.29
C LYS A 506 44.90 -23.23 28.93
N LYS A 507 44.46 -22.32 29.81
CA LYS A 507 44.65 -20.87 29.74
C LYS A 507 45.87 -20.46 28.91
N VAL A 508 45.67 -19.93 27.76
CA VAL A 508 46.73 -19.25 27.01
C VAL A 508 46.82 -17.85 27.64
N ASP A 509 47.75 -17.65 28.57
CA ASP A 509 48.08 -16.33 29.04
C ASP A 509 48.58 -15.52 27.83
N LYS A 510 47.75 -14.60 27.35
CA LYS A 510 48.01 -13.68 26.26
C LYS A 510 48.67 -14.33 25.03
N LEU A 511 47.96 -14.49 23.95
CA LEU A 511 48.53 -14.37 22.62
C LEU A 511 48.99 -12.90 22.48
N SER A 512 50.13 -12.57 23.12
CA SER A 512 50.89 -11.38 22.80
C SER A 512 51.39 -11.60 21.37
N GLY A 513 50.87 -10.80 20.44
CA GLY A 513 51.45 -10.73 19.13
C GLY A 513 52.91 -10.38 19.22
N ASP A 514 53.74 -11.34 18.90
CA ASP A 514 55.12 -11.14 18.49
C ASP A 514 55.31 -11.87 17.16
N LYS A 515 55.34 -11.00 16.10
CA LYS A 515 55.84 -11.11 14.73
C LYS A 515 55.19 -12.14 13.82
#